data_0b1048bf7d0c06a207964133a206b300
#
_entry.id   0b1048bf7d0c06a207964133a206b300
#
_cell.length_a   1.000
_cell.length_b   1.000
_cell.length_c   1.000
_cell.angle_alpha   90.00
_cell.angle_beta   90.00
_cell.angle_gamma   90.00
#
_symmetry.space_group_name_H-M   'P 1'
#
loop_
_entity.id
_entity.type
_entity.pdbx_description
1 polymer ?
#
loop_
_entity_poly.entity_id
_entity_poly.type
_entity_poly.pdbx_seq_one_letter_code
_entity_poly.pdbx_strand_id
1 'polypeptide(L)'
;EAMPMIMEWGMGMAGPLIYLEYPFIWLNQKLTFGDTFGLTAVDAINSTDTPVLILHGDEDTTVGYDTVSIISKKNEITNPNVRYLVCDVDRRNGHNSLFYSLEALDYVDEINEIGSRIDERYGYDVPEEVLREYYASVDKFRVRELDRGFMESILTFYRDAVK
;
A
#
# COMPACT_ATOMS: atom_id res chain seq x y z
N GLU A 1 0.16 -8.78 -13.56
CA GLU A 1 0.42 -7.41 -13.06
C GLU A 1 1.62 -7.33 -12.10
N ALA A 2 2.04 -8.42 -11.45
CA ALA A 2 3.24 -8.41 -10.62
C ALA A 2 4.52 -8.04 -11.41
N MET A 3 4.63 -8.49 -12.66
CA MET A 3 5.82 -8.22 -13.48
C MET A 3 6.05 -6.72 -13.76
N PRO A 4 5.06 -5.94 -14.22
CA PRO A 4 5.23 -4.50 -14.41
C PRO A 4 5.66 -3.78 -13.13
N MET A 5 5.05 -4.11 -11.99
CA MET A 5 5.41 -3.53 -10.69
C MET A 5 6.85 -3.87 -10.28
N ILE A 6 7.26 -5.14 -10.40
CA ILE A 6 8.64 -5.58 -10.11
C ILE A 6 9.64 -4.84 -11.01
N MET A 7 9.31 -4.66 -12.29
CA MET A 7 10.17 -3.95 -13.23
C MET A 7 10.28 -2.47 -12.92
N GLU A 8 9.18 -1.80 -12.58
CA GLU A 8 9.18 -0.39 -12.19
C GLU A 8 10.02 -0.17 -10.92
N TRP A 9 9.80 -0.98 -9.90
CA TRP A 9 10.55 -0.91 -8.66
C TRP A 9 12.03 -1.26 -8.84
N GLY A 10 12.31 -2.33 -9.59
CA GLY A 10 13.67 -2.74 -9.93
C GLY A 10 14.43 -1.71 -10.76
N MET A 11 13.73 -0.98 -11.64
CA MET A 11 14.32 0.14 -12.39
C MET A 11 14.78 1.26 -11.45
N GLY A 12 14.03 1.56 -10.41
CA GLY A 12 14.42 2.53 -9.37
C GLY A 12 15.66 2.12 -8.60
N MET A 13 15.85 0.81 -8.34
CA MET A 13 16.96 0.27 -7.54
C MET A 13 18.22 -0.06 -8.36
N ALA A 14 18.05 -0.75 -9.48
CA ALA A 14 19.14 -1.33 -10.29
C ALA A 14 19.29 -0.67 -11.68
N GLY A 15 18.42 0.28 -12.01
CA GLY A 15 18.38 0.92 -13.32
C GLY A 15 18.22 -0.10 -14.45
N PRO A 16 18.85 0.14 -15.65
CA PRO A 16 18.70 -0.75 -16.79
C PRO A 16 19.18 -2.19 -16.56
N LEU A 17 19.96 -2.48 -15.51
CA LEU A 17 20.42 -3.84 -15.20
C LEU A 17 19.28 -4.79 -14.88
N ILE A 18 18.12 -4.29 -14.43
CA ILE A 18 16.92 -5.10 -14.18
C ILE A 18 16.48 -5.90 -15.41
N TYR A 19 16.75 -5.40 -16.63
CA TYR A 19 16.41 -6.12 -17.86
C TYR A 19 17.20 -7.42 -18.04
N LEU A 20 18.39 -7.54 -17.44
CA LEU A 20 19.16 -8.80 -17.45
C LEU A 20 18.53 -9.84 -16.52
N GLU A 21 17.85 -9.42 -15.46
CA GLU A 21 17.17 -10.29 -14.49
C GLU A 21 15.75 -10.67 -14.94
N TYR A 22 15.16 -9.90 -15.85
CA TYR A 22 13.78 -10.10 -16.29
C TYR A 22 13.45 -11.56 -16.69
N PRO A 23 14.25 -12.27 -17.50
CA PRO A 23 13.93 -13.66 -17.87
C PRO A 23 13.88 -14.60 -16.67
N PHE A 24 14.74 -14.37 -15.67
CA PHE A 24 14.79 -15.19 -14.46
C PHE A 24 13.62 -14.89 -13.54
N ILE A 25 13.26 -13.61 -13.37
CA ILE A 25 12.09 -13.19 -12.63
C ILE A 25 10.83 -13.78 -13.28
N TRP A 26 10.69 -13.65 -14.59
CA TRP A 26 9.57 -14.20 -15.35
C TRP A 26 9.46 -15.72 -15.16
N LEU A 27 10.57 -16.45 -15.30
CA LEU A 27 10.59 -17.90 -15.12
C LEU A 27 10.22 -18.30 -13.69
N ASN A 28 10.76 -17.58 -12.69
CA ASN A 28 10.43 -17.82 -11.29
C ASN A 28 8.93 -17.63 -11.04
N GLN A 29 8.36 -16.52 -11.51
CA GLN A 29 6.92 -16.24 -11.40
C GLN A 29 6.08 -17.33 -12.11
N LYS A 30 6.48 -17.74 -13.33
CA LYS A 30 5.79 -18.79 -14.08
C LYS A 30 5.82 -20.14 -13.35
N LEU A 31 6.95 -20.50 -12.76
CA LEU A 31 7.09 -21.74 -11.99
C LEU A 31 6.31 -21.69 -10.67
N THR A 32 6.29 -20.52 -10.02
CA THR A 32 5.60 -20.32 -8.74
C THR A 32 4.08 -20.34 -8.90
N PHE A 33 3.56 -19.64 -9.90
CA PHE A 33 2.12 -19.44 -10.08
C PHE A 33 1.49 -20.38 -11.14
N GLY A 34 2.29 -21.12 -11.90
CA GLY A 34 1.79 -22.11 -12.85
C GLY A 34 0.77 -21.54 -13.83
N ASP A 35 -0.42 -22.16 -13.88
CA ASP A 35 -1.51 -21.75 -14.78
C ASP A 35 -2.15 -20.41 -14.40
N THR A 36 -1.97 -19.95 -13.16
CA THR A 36 -2.51 -18.65 -12.70
C THR A 36 -1.59 -17.46 -13.03
N PHE A 37 -0.38 -17.71 -13.55
CA PHE A 37 0.61 -16.67 -13.86
C PHE A 37 0.08 -15.55 -14.79
N GLY A 38 -0.83 -15.91 -15.72
CA GLY A 38 -1.41 -14.96 -16.68
C GLY A 38 -2.69 -14.26 -16.22
N LEU A 39 -3.19 -14.57 -15.03
CA LEU A 39 -4.42 -13.93 -14.52
C LEU A 39 -4.13 -12.51 -14.07
N THR A 40 -4.96 -11.56 -14.51
CA THR A 40 -4.88 -10.16 -14.13
C THR A 40 -6.03 -9.77 -13.21
N ALA A 41 -5.85 -8.71 -12.42
CA ALA A 41 -6.94 -8.17 -11.61
C ALA A 41 -8.06 -7.60 -12.49
N VAL A 42 -7.73 -7.03 -13.65
CA VAL A 42 -8.71 -6.56 -14.64
C VAL A 42 -9.60 -7.70 -15.12
N ASP A 43 -8.98 -8.83 -15.55
CA ASP A 43 -9.73 -10.00 -16.00
C ASP A 43 -10.64 -10.56 -14.90
N ALA A 44 -10.12 -10.65 -13.68
CA ALA A 44 -10.89 -11.13 -12.52
C ALA A 44 -12.10 -10.22 -12.22
N ILE A 45 -11.90 -8.91 -12.19
CA ILE A 45 -12.95 -7.93 -11.94
C ILE A 45 -14.01 -7.97 -13.07
N ASN A 46 -13.58 -8.10 -14.33
CA ASN A 46 -14.46 -8.13 -15.48
C ASN A 46 -15.21 -9.46 -15.65
N SER A 47 -14.75 -10.53 -14.99
CA SER A 47 -15.41 -11.86 -15.06
C SER A 47 -16.62 -11.99 -14.14
N THR A 48 -16.94 -10.97 -13.36
CA THR A 48 -18.02 -11.00 -12.35
C THR A 48 -18.79 -9.68 -12.32
N ASP A 49 -20.03 -9.72 -11.82
CA ASP A 49 -20.84 -8.55 -11.49
C ASP A 49 -20.75 -8.19 -10.00
N THR A 50 -19.86 -8.84 -9.25
CA THR A 50 -19.67 -8.57 -7.84
C THR A 50 -19.23 -7.12 -7.63
N PRO A 51 -19.84 -6.40 -6.68
CA PRO A 51 -19.39 -5.05 -6.32
C PRO A 51 -17.95 -5.06 -5.82
N VAL A 52 -17.11 -4.20 -6.37
CA VAL A 52 -15.69 -4.06 -6.02
C VAL A 52 -15.39 -2.62 -5.66
N LEU A 53 -14.73 -2.39 -4.52
CA LEU A 53 -14.20 -1.09 -4.14
C LEU A 53 -12.69 -1.10 -4.29
N ILE A 54 -12.17 -0.22 -5.13
CA ILE A 54 -10.74 -0.04 -5.34
C ILE A 54 -10.30 1.23 -4.58
N LEU A 55 -9.35 1.04 -3.67
CA LEU A 55 -8.80 2.10 -2.81
C LEU A 55 -7.36 2.38 -3.23
N HIS A 56 -6.98 3.66 -3.35
CA HIS A 56 -5.59 4.03 -3.66
C HIS A 56 -5.26 5.45 -3.19
N GLY A 57 -4.00 5.67 -2.83
CA GLY A 57 -3.48 7.02 -2.61
C GLY A 57 -2.87 7.57 -3.92
N ASP A 58 -3.12 8.83 -4.25
CA ASP A 58 -2.67 9.40 -5.53
C ASP A 58 -1.15 9.70 -5.59
N GLU A 59 -0.47 9.70 -4.44
CA GLU A 59 0.99 9.80 -4.32
C GLU A 59 1.64 8.48 -3.85
N ASP A 60 1.00 7.34 -4.11
CA ASP A 60 1.60 6.04 -3.83
C ASP A 60 2.83 5.80 -4.73
N THR A 61 4.02 5.87 -4.13
CA THR A 61 5.29 5.62 -4.82
C THR A 61 5.72 4.16 -4.82
N THR A 62 5.03 3.31 -4.06
CA THR A 62 5.30 1.86 -4.02
C THR A 62 4.57 1.13 -5.13
N VAL A 63 3.29 1.46 -5.32
CA VAL A 63 2.48 1.00 -6.45
C VAL A 63 1.99 2.24 -7.18
N GLY A 64 2.72 2.65 -8.21
CA GLY A 64 2.50 3.93 -8.89
C GLY A 64 1.07 4.10 -9.37
N TYR A 65 0.42 5.18 -8.92
CA TYR A 65 -1.00 5.48 -9.17
C TYR A 65 -1.35 5.47 -10.66
N ASP A 66 -0.56 6.15 -11.49
CA ASP A 66 -0.80 6.30 -12.92
C ASP A 66 -0.10 5.22 -13.78
N THR A 67 0.70 4.33 -13.17
CA THR A 67 1.55 3.39 -13.91
C THR A 67 1.09 1.95 -13.80
N VAL A 68 1.30 1.31 -12.64
CA VAL A 68 1.10 -0.14 -12.47
C VAL A 68 -0.08 -0.51 -11.58
N SER A 69 -0.72 0.47 -10.94
CA SER A 69 -1.88 0.24 -10.09
C SER A 69 -3.09 -0.24 -10.89
N ILE A 70 -4.04 -0.89 -10.20
CA ILE A 70 -5.32 -1.26 -10.82
C ILE A 70 -6.13 0.00 -11.23
N ILE A 71 -5.96 1.13 -10.56
CA ILE A 71 -6.60 2.40 -10.93
C ILE A 71 -6.10 2.92 -12.27
N SER A 72 -4.81 2.74 -12.59
CA SER A 72 -4.29 3.11 -13.91
C SER A 72 -4.98 2.36 -15.05
N LYS A 73 -5.60 1.21 -14.75
CA LYS A 73 -6.34 0.35 -15.68
C LYS A 73 -7.85 0.58 -15.66
N LYS A 74 -8.34 1.66 -15.04
CA LYS A 74 -9.78 1.93 -14.91
C LYS A 74 -10.56 1.90 -16.22
N ASN A 75 -9.92 2.28 -17.34
CA ASN A 75 -10.54 2.28 -18.66
C ASN A 75 -10.68 0.86 -19.26
N GLU A 76 -9.99 -0.14 -18.71
CA GLU A 76 -10.07 -1.55 -19.11
C GLU A 76 -11.11 -2.32 -18.28
N ILE A 77 -11.60 -1.71 -17.17
CA ILE A 77 -12.59 -2.32 -16.28
C ILE A 77 -13.99 -2.09 -16.84
N THR A 78 -14.69 -3.17 -17.11
CA THR A 78 -16.05 -3.18 -17.68
C THR A 78 -17.13 -3.57 -16.69
N ASN A 79 -16.77 -4.10 -15.51
CA ASN A 79 -17.73 -4.40 -14.45
C ASN A 79 -18.38 -3.08 -13.96
N PRO A 80 -19.71 -2.91 -14.11
CA PRO A 80 -20.41 -1.66 -13.78
C PRO A 80 -20.52 -1.41 -12.27
N ASN A 81 -20.23 -2.42 -11.43
CA ASN A 81 -20.36 -2.35 -9.99
C ASN A 81 -19.02 -2.00 -9.30
N VAL A 82 -18.03 -1.55 -10.07
CA VAL A 82 -16.75 -1.07 -9.52
C VAL A 82 -16.87 0.37 -9.09
N ARG A 83 -16.41 0.67 -7.88
CA ARG A 83 -16.25 2.03 -7.37
C ARG A 83 -14.78 2.28 -7.02
N TYR A 84 -14.38 3.54 -7.15
CA TYR A 84 -13.03 3.99 -6.85
C TYR A 84 -13.07 5.00 -5.71
N LEU A 85 -12.22 4.81 -4.71
CA LEU A 85 -12.01 5.75 -3.62
C LEU A 85 -10.52 6.11 -3.59
N VAL A 86 -10.22 7.29 -4.11
CA VAL A 86 -8.85 7.82 -4.14
C VAL A 86 -8.66 8.72 -2.92
N CYS A 87 -7.56 8.50 -2.20
CA CYS A 87 -7.13 9.41 -1.14
C CYS A 87 -6.15 10.42 -1.74
N ASP A 88 -6.54 11.69 -1.73
CA ASP A 88 -5.76 12.85 -2.20
C ASP A 88 -5.36 13.79 -1.03
N VAL A 89 -5.52 13.31 0.19
CA VAL A 89 -5.17 14.08 1.40
C VAL A 89 -3.67 13.95 1.66
N ASP A 90 -2.98 15.09 1.68
CA ASP A 90 -1.55 15.16 2.00
C ASP A 90 -1.19 14.29 3.20
N ARG A 91 -0.02 13.61 3.14
CA ARG A 91 0.48 12.61 4.09
C ARG A 91 -0.34 11.31 4.20
N ARG A 92 -1.62 11.31 3.81
CA ARG A 92 -2.47 10.11 3.79
C ARG A 92 -2.51 9.43 2.44
N ASN A 93 -2.08 10.09 1.39
CA ASN A 93 -2.17 9.64 0.00
C ASN A 93 -1.02 8.74 -0.46
N GLY A 94 -0.21 8.22 0.47
CA GLY A 94 0.82 7.22 0.19
C GLY A 94 0.32 5.77 0.28
N HIS A 95 1.25 4.81 0.11
CA HIS A 95 0.94 3.37 0.06
C HIS A 95 0.27 2.82 1.32
N ASN A 96 0.75 3.20 2.50
CA ASN A 96 0.34 2.61 3.77
C ASN A 96 -0.46 3.55 4.67
N SER A 97 -0.62 4.82 4.28
CA SER A 97 -1.14 5.87 5.16
C SER A 97 -2.63 6.18 4.98
N LEU A 98 -3.25 5.72 3.90
CA LEU A 98 -4.61 6.14 3.51
C LEU A 98 -5.72 5.85 4.53
N PHE A 99 -5.53 4.87 5.39
CA PHE A 99 -6.52 4.50 6.40
C PHE A 99 -6.39 5.27 7.72
N TYR A 100 -5.22 5.85 7.99
CA TYR A 100 -4.93 6.48 9.29
C TYR A 100 -5.47 7.90 9.36
N SER A 101 -5.80 8.34 10.57
CA SER A 101 -6.08 9.76 10.84
C SER A 101 -4.78 10.59 10.73
N LEU A 102 -4.90 11.90 10.49
CA LEU A 102 -3.73 12.78 10.52
C LEU A 102 -3.12 12.83 11.93
N GLU A 103 -3.95 12.74 12.96
CA GLU A 103 -3.53 12.68 14.36
C GLU A 103 -2.68 11.42 14.65
N ALA A 104 -3.03 10.28 14.02
CA ALA A 104 -2.20 9.08 14.11
C ALA A 104 -0.85 9.27 13.44
N LEU A 105 -0.82 9.89 12.26
CA LEU A 105 0.43 10.17 11.53
C LEU A 105 1.32 11.17 12.29
N ASP A 106 0.74 12.23 12.87
CA ASP A 106 1.47 13.17 13.73
C ASP A 106 2.10 12.46 14.92
N TYR A 107 1.34 11.57 15.56
CA TYR A 107 1.86 10.79 16.67
C TYR A 107 2.96 9.79 16.27
N VAL A 108 2.85 9.19 15.11
CA VAL A 108 3.91 8.31 14.56
C VAL A 108 5.18 9.11 14.31
N ASP A 109 5.09 10.33 13.78
CA ASP A 109 6.24 11.20 13.58
C ASP A 109 6.89 11.58 14.92
N GLU A 110 6.10 11.93 15.95
CA GLU A 110 6.58 12.20 17.31
C GLU A 110 7.37 11.00 17.88
N ILE A 111 6.82 9.79 17.77
CA ILE A 111 7.48 8.57 18.25
C ILE A 111 8.75 8.26 17.45
N ASN A 112 8.74 8.44 16.14
CA ASN A 112 9.93 8.27 15.30
C ASN A 112 11.05 9.25 15.65
N GLU A 113 10.72 10.50 15.98
CA GLU A 113 11.71 11.47 16.47
C GLU A 113 12.34 11.04 17.80
N ILE A 114 11.55 10.46 18.71
CA ILE A 114 12.08 9.91 19.96
C ILE A 114 13.01 8.73 19.66
N GLY A 115 12.61 7.81 18.77
CA GLY A 115 13.42 6.69 18.32
C GLY A 115 14.75 7.16 17.72
N SER A 116 14.69 8.13 16.80
CA SER A 116 15.90 8.69 16.16
C SER A 116 16.89 9.28 17.17
N ARG A 117 16.38 9.98 18.20
CA ARG A 117 17.24 10.50 19.28
C ARG A 117 17.90 9.40 20.12
N ILE A 118 17.23 8.26 20.29
CA ILE A 118 17.80 7.09 20.96
C ILE A 118 18.91 6.49 20.07
N ASP A 119 18.67 6.33 18.78
CA ASP A 119 19.63 5.80 17.83
C ASP A 119 20.85 6.73 17.69
N GLU A 120 20.66 8.03 17.65
CA GLU A 120 21.76 9.01 17.65
C GLU A 120 22.63 8.91 18.90
N ARG A 121 22.02 8.63 20.06
CA ARG A 121 22.72 8.56 21.34
C ARG A 121 23.50 7.26 21.54
N TYR A 122 22.92 6.13 21.12
CA TYR A 122 23.42 4.79 21.45
C TYR A 122 23.93 4.00 20.23
N GLY A 123 23.60 4.40 19.01
CA GLY A 123 23.93 3.66 17.81
C GLY A 123 23.29 2.25 17.82
N TYR A 124 24.09 1.24 17.51
CA TYR A 124 23.62 -0.16 17.50
C TYR A 124 23.54 -0.81 18.90
N ASP A 125 24.08 -0.16 19.92
CA ASP A 125 24.19 -0.72 21.28
C ASP A 125 23.18 -0.06 22.24
N VAL A 126 21.91 0.04 21.83
CA VAL A 126 20.86 0.60 22.68
C VAL A 126 20.60 -0.32 23.88
N PRO A 127 20.71 0.18 25.13
CA PRO A 127 20.41 -0.64 26.30
C PRO A 127 18.99 -1.17 26.30
N GLU A 128 18.80 -2.44 26.69
CA GLU A 128 17.48 -3.08 26.71
C GLU A 128 16.45 -2.31 27.56
N GLU A 129 16.86 -1.70 28.63
CA GLU A 129 16.00 -0.88 29.49
C GLU A 129 15.46 0.34 28.76
N VAL A 130 16.29 1.01 27.95
CA VAL A 130 15.90 2.17 27.13
C VAL A 130 14.90 1.74 26.06
N LEU A 131 15.13 0.62 25.37
CA LEU A 131 14.19 0.08 24.39
C LEU A 131 12.85 -0.29 25.05
N ARG A 132 12.90 -0.92 26.21
CA ARG A 132 11.70 -1.30 26.97
C ARG A 132 10.86 -0.08 27.37
N GLU A 133 11.52 0.97 27.87
CA GLU A 133 10.86 2.23 28.22
C GLU A 133 10.28 2.92 27.00
N TYR A 134 11.02 2.98 25.90
CA TYR A 134 10.55 3.53 24.62
C TYR A 134 9.30 2.80 24.14
N TYR A 135 9.33 1.47 24.01
CA TYR A 135 8.17 0.70 23.56
C TYR A 135 6.98 0.75 24.54
N ALA A 136 7.24 0.88 25.84
CA ALA A 136 6.19 1.04 26.83
C ALA A 136 5.51 2.45 26.76
N SER A 137 6.21 3.45 26.26
CA SER A 137 5.68 4.81 26.08
C SER A 137 4.76 4.94 24.86
N VAL A 138 4.86 4.00 23.89
CA VAL A 138 4.05 4.05 22.66
C VAL A 138 2.58 3.72 22.92
N ASP A 139 1.70 4.67 22.70
CA ASP A 139 0.26 4.44 22.73
C ASP A 139 -0.19 3.69 21.46
N LYS A 140 -0.47 2.40 21.63
CA LYS A 140 -0.85 1.50 20.53
C LYS A 140 -2.22 1.83 19.91
N PHE A 141 -3.06 2.59 20.59
CA PHE A 141 -4.35 3.03 20.05
C PHE A 141 -4.15 4.26 19.18
N ARG A 142 -3.35 5.22 19.62
CA ARG A 142 -3.06 6.42 18.83
C ARG A 142 -2.35 6.10 17.52
N VAL A 143 -1.34 5.21 17.50
CA VAL A 143 -0.64 4.83 16.26
C VAL A 143 -1.54 4.11 15.24
N ARG A 144 -2.72 3.68 15.64
CA ARG A 144 -3.65 2.90 14.79
C ARG A 144 -4.99 3.58 14.60
N GLU A 145 -5.10 4.82 14.99
CA GLU A 145 -6.34 5.55 14.81
C GLU A 145 -6.66 5.73 13.33
N LEU A 146 -7.86 5.28 12.95
CA LEU A 146 -8.32 5.33 11.58
C LEU A 146 -9.07 6.63 11.29
N ASP A 147 -8.92 7.14 10.08
CA ASP A 147 -9.72 8.26 9.60
C ASP A 147 -11.19 7.87 9.50
N ARG A 148 -12.04 8.56 10.26
CA ARG A 148 -13.44 8.24 10.34
C ARG A 148 -14.18 8.44 9.02
N GLY A 149 -13.89 9.53 8.30
CA GLY A 149 -14.56 9.84 7.03
C GLY A 149 -14.23 8.82 5.93
N PHE A 150 -12.97 8.41 5.87
CA PHE A 150 -12.52 7.38 4.93
C PHE A 150 -13.17 6.03 5.24
N MET A 151 -13.20 5.64 6.52
CA MET A 151 -13.86 4.40 6.94
C MET A 151 -15.37 4.42 6.74
N GLU A 152 -16.05 5.56 6.93
CA GLU A 152 -17.48 5.71 6.63
C GLU A 152 -17.77 5.56 5.13
N SER A 153 -16.88 6.04 4.26
CA SER A 153 -17.00 5.83 2.80
C SER A 153 -16.93 4.35 2.42
N ILE A 154 -16.02 3.60 3.03
CA ILE A 154 -15.90 2.15 2.86
C ILE A 154 -17.16 1.43 3.38
N LEU A 155 -17.63 1.78 4.57
CA LEU A 155 -18.84 1.19 5.16
C LEU A 155 -20.09 1.49 4.31
N THR A 156 -20.17 2.67 3.72
CA THR A 156 -21.27 3.04 2.82
C THR A 156 -21.28 2.17 1.58
N PHE A 157 -20.09 1.93 0.98
CA PHE A 157 -19.98 1.00 -0.13
C PHE A 157 -20.53 -0.40 0.22
N TYR A 158 -20.12 -0.96 1.35
CA TYR A 158 -20.59 -2.29 1.78
C TYR A 158 -22.11 -2.32 2.03
N ARG A 159 -22.68 -1.29 2.64
CA ARG A 159 -24.13 -1.21 2.86
C ARG A 159 -24.92 -1.14 1.56
N ASP A 160 -24.37 -0.49 0.54
CA ASP A 160 -25.02 -0.38 -0.77
C ASP A 160 -24.88 -1.69 -1.57
N ALA A 161 -23.76 -2.40 -1.42
CA ALA A 161 -23.47 -3.63 -2.13
C ALA A 161 -24.33 -4.83 -1.70
N VAL A 162 -24.94 -4.80 -0.48
CA VAL A 162 -25.79 -5.88 0.05
C VAL A 162 -27.29 -5.61 -0.08
N LYS A 163 -27.69 -4.52 -0.73
CA LYS A 163 -29.11 -4.21 -1.05
C LYS A 163 -29.52 -4.82 -2.37
#